data_cac2a8837e2e2dcf33cbf43b57e4a60f
#
_entry.id   cac2a8837e2e2dcf33cbf43b57e4a60f
#
_cell.length_a   1.000
_cell.length_b   1.000
_cell.length_c   1.000
_cell.angle_alpha   90.00
_cell.angle_beta   90.00
_cell.angle_gamma   90.00
#
_symmetry.space_group_name_H-M   'P 1'
#
loop_
_entity.id
_entity.type
_entity.pdbx_description
1 polymer ?
#
loop_
_entity_poly.entity_id
_entity_poly.type
_entity_poly.pdbx_seq_one_letter_code
_entity_poly.pdbx_strand_id
1 'polypeptide(L)'
;MKRKKGFRIVRIIIIFLVIVVAGTVMSRFASSTLTPKVEIMYASSGSISRDVVQDVMIEGDSRAPVYSYPDLMVQAIYVHTGSYVKKGDRLMKIGTGELSSIYLTKKLERKNLKEQYVYAWGDERALVEENIADVDRQLNYLEKLTTNEGVIYSEVEGLISEVRVDVGSRTTEEAAFVVMESSDEYTVRIPVTSEQKRYIEKGDKVILHINDTSVNTEVTAVYSDTTNEQGNIVETVILGEMVNVGDSVLADI
;
A
#
# COMPACT_ATOMS: atom_id res chain seq x y z
N MET A 1 21.60 24.63 -111.44
CA MET A 1 20.47 24.24 -110.59
C MET A 1 20.78 22.98 -109.77
N LYS A 2 21.66 23.04 -108.76
CA LYS A 2 21.97 21.88 -107.91
C LYS A 2 21.99 22.19 -106.38
N ARG A 3 21.52 23.33 -105.92
CA ARG A 3 21.61 23.73 -104.47
C ARG A 3 20.35 23.45 -103.59
N LYS A 4 19.26 23.00 -104.15
CA LYS A 4 17.99 22.82 -103.40
C LYS A 4 17.78 21.41 -102.78
N LYS A 5 18.56 20.38 -103.18
CA LYS A 5 18.45 19.02 -102.65
C LYS A 5 19.14 18.86 -101.29
N GLY A 6 20.32 19.49 -101.15
CA GLY A 6 21.10 19.39 -99.88
C GLY A 6 20.33 20.00 -98.67
N PHE A 7 19.64 21.11 -98.88
CA PHE A 7 18.92 21.80 -97.77
C PHE A 7 17.68 21.01 -97.24
N ARG A 8 17.08 20.19 -98.06
CA ARG A 8 15.99 19.29 -97.68
C ARG A 8 16.49 18.10 -96.88
N ILE A 9 17.66 17.56 -97.22
CA ILE A 9 18.30 16.44 -96.53
C ILE A 9 18.76 16.90 -95.15
N VAL A 10 19.36 18.03 -94.99
CA VAL A 10 19.77 18.64 -93.74
C VAL A 10 18.56 18.90 -92.84
N ARG A 11 17.46 19.37 -93.38
CA ARG A 11 16.22 19.60 -92.64
C ARG A 11 15.59 18.30 -92.11
N ILE A 12 15.64 17.23 -92.90
CA ILE A 12 15.17 15.91 -92.49
C ILE A 12 16.04 15.35 -91.36
N ILE A 13 17.38 15.50 -91.48
CA ILE A 13 18.33 15.07 -90.42
C ILE A 13 18.08 15.83 -89.09
N ILE A 14 17.83 17.15 -89.18
CA ILE A 14 17.56 17.98 -87.99
C ILE A 14 16.23 17.54 -87.34
N ILE A 15 15.21 17.30 -88.18
CA ILE A 15 13.89 16.81 -87.61
C ILE A 15 14.06 15.45 -86.98
N PHE A 16 14.83 14.54 -87.58
CA PHE A 16 15.11 13.23 -87.02
C PHE A 16 15.87 13.34 -85.70
N LEU A 17 16.88 14.20 -85.67
CA LEU A 17 17.66 14.45 -84.46
C LEU A 17 16.80 15.03 -83.31
N VAL A 18 15.88 15.95 -83.62
CA VAL A 18 14.92 16.50 -82.64
C VAL A 18 14.00 15.43 -82.14
N ILE A 19 13.51 14.50 -82.99
CA ILE A 19 12.64 13.39 -82.55
C ILE A 19 13.38 12.42 -81.61
N VAL A 20 14.68 12.11 -81.95
CA VAL A 20 15.49 11.24 -81.09
C VAL A 20 15.73 11.87 -79.72
N VAL A 21 16.08 13.18 -79.67
CA VAL A 21 16.28 13.92 -78.45
C VAL A 21 14.97 13.99 -77.65
N ALA A 22 13.84 14.28 -78.26
CA ALA A 22 12.53 14.31 -77.62
C ALA A 22 12.17 12.93 -77.09
N GLY A 23 12.42 11.84 -77.83
CA GLY A 23 12.17 10.46 -77.38
C GLY A 23 13.06 10.09 -76.20
N THR A 24 14.32 10.48 -76.15
CA THR A 24 15.22 10.21 -75.00
C THR A 24 14.81 10.99 -73.75
N VAL A 25 14.38 12.24 -73.91
CA VAL A 25 13.87 13.04 -72.79
C VAL A 25 12.55 12.46 -72.26
N MET A 26 11.65 12.08 -73.14
CA MET A 26 10.38 11.43 -72.73
C MET A 26 10.61 10.08 -72.06
N SER A 27 11.54 9.26 -72.54
CA SER A 27 11.90 7.97 -71.92
C SER A 27 12.48 8.16 -70.53
N ARG A 28 13.31 9.16 -70.29
CA ARG A 28 13.84 9.49 -68.97
C ARG A 28 12.73 9.98 -68.01
N PHE A 29 11.81 10.78 -68.50
CA PHE A 29 10.68 11.28 -67.71
C PHE A 29 9.74 10.15 -67.35
N ALA A 30 9.44 9.25 -68.26
CA ALA A 30 8.60 8.10 -68.00
C ALA A 30 9.22 7.11 -66.99
N SER A 31 10.53 6.88 -67.03
CA SER A 31 11.23 6.01 -66.10
C SER A 31 11.30 6.60 -64.69
N SER A 32 11.33 7.94 -64.53
CA SER A 32 11.36 8.57 -63.22
C SER A 32 10.00 8.66 -62.52
N THR A 33 8.90 8.59 -63.32
CA THR A 33 7.53 8.67 -62.79
C THR A 33 6.86 7.30 -62.58
N LEU A 34 7.36 6.28 -63.31
CA LEU A 34 6.75 4.92 -63.26
C LEU A 34 7.53 3.95 -62.38
N THR A 35 8.71 4.33 -61.82
CA THR A 35 9.37 3.51 -60.80
C THR A 35 8.80 3.83 -59.46
N PRO A 36 8.01 2.92 -58.79
CA PRO A 36 7.55 3.12 -57.44
C PRO A 36 8.78 3.21 -56.51
N LYS A 37 8.90 4.32 -55.76
CA LYS A 37 9.85 4.40 -54.68
C LYS A 37 9.37 3.45 -53.57
N VAL A 38 10.02 2.31 -53.49
CA VAL A 38 9.80 1.40 -52.36
C VAL A 38 10.62 1.92 -51.20
N GLU A 39 9.94 2.45 -50.19
CA GLU A 39 10.53 2.73 -48.89
C GLU A 39 10.64 1.40 -48.14
N ILE A 40 11.83 0.92 -47.95
CA ILE A 40 12.09 -0.27 -47.14
C ILE A 40 12.05 0.21 -45.68
N MET A 41 10.95 -0.03 -45.03
CA MET A 41 10.91 0.06 -43.56
C MET A 41 11.52 -1.21 -42.97
N TYR A 42 12.63 -1.03 -42.28
CA TYR A 42 13.15 -2.12 -41.43
C TYR A 42 12.21 -2.30 -40.25
N ALA A 43 11.78 -3.52 -40.03
CA ALA A 43 11.08 -3.85 -38.81
C ALA A 43 12.05 -3.63 -37.63
N SER A 44 11.80 -2.65 -36.80
CA SER A 44 12.48 -2.51 -35.52
C SER A 44 11.74 -3.40 -34.52
N SER A 45 12.47 -4.26 -33.83
CA SER A 45 11.95 -4.93 -32.67
C SER A 45 11.78 -3.89 -31.55
N GLY A 46 10.55 -3.56 -31.22
CA GLY A 46 10.22 -2.79 -30.03
C GLY A 46 9.80 -3.76 -28.92
N SER A 47 10.18 -3.48 -27.70
CA SER A 47 9.56 -4.11 -26.55
C SER A 47 8.23 -3.41 -26.27
N ILE A 48 7.18 -4.19 -26.05
CA ILE A 48 5.92 -3.68 -25.51
C ILE A 48 6.02 -3.89 -24.00
N SER A 49 6.24 -2.81 -23.25
CA SER A 49 6.03 -2.82 -21.80
C SER A 49 4.54 -2.63 -21.52
N ARG A 50 4.05 -3.37 -20.55
CA ARG A 50 2.72 -3.17 -19.97
C ARG A 50 2.94 -2.86 -18.52
N ASP A 51 2.91 -1.59 -18.21
CA ASP A 51 3.11 -1.12 -16.85
C ASP A 51 1.77 -1.19 -16.10
N VAL A 52 1.78 -1.75 -14.91
CA VAL A 52 0.63 -1.81 -14.00
C VAL A 52 0.88 -0.79 -12.90
N VAL A 53 0.24 0.36 -13.00
CA VAL A 53 0.37 1.44 -12.03
C VAL A 53 -0.84 1.43 -11.10
N GLN A 54 -0.61 1.28 -9.80
CA GLN A 54 -1.64 1.22 -8.76
C GLN A 54 -1.24 2.02 -7.53
N ASP A 55 -2.20 2.78 -7.00
CA ASP A 55 -2.06 3.43 -5.70
C ASP A 55 -2.41 2.43 -4.60
N VAL A 56 -1.50 2.22 -3.67
CA VAL A 56 -1.68 1.35 -2.50
C VAL A 56 -1.22 2.06 -1.24
N MET A 57 -1.81 1.67 -0.10
CA MET A 57 -1.33 2.13 1.20
C MET A 57 -0.49 1.05 1.86
N ILE A 58 0.55 1.46 2.55
CA ILE A 58 1.33 0.55 3.39
C ILE A 58 0.51 0.22 4.63
N GLU A 59 0.14 -1.03 4.75
CA GLU A 59 -0.54 -1.57 5.92
C GLU A 59 0.45 -2.28 6.82
N GLY A 60 0.35 -2.04 8.14
CA GLY A 60 1.06 -2.83 9.14
C GLY A 60 0.43 -4.23 9.22
N ASP A 61 1.25 -5.25 9.25
CA ASP A 61 0.80 -6.64 9.38
C ASP A 61 0.25 -6.94 10.77
N SER A 62 0.63 -6.18 11.78
CA SER A 62 0.20 -6.33 13.17
C SER A 62 -0.71 -5.19 13.60
N ARG A 63 -1.81 -5.55 14.26
CA ARG A 63 -2.74 -4.61 14.90
C ARG A 63 -2.69 -4.80 16.39
N ALA A 64 -2.28 -3.78 17.12
CA ALA A 64 -2.25 -3.75 18.58
C ALA A 64 -3.49 -3.03 19.12
N PRO A 65 -4.48 -3.74 19.65
CA PRO A 65 -5.59 -3.11 20.32
C PRO A 65 -5.16 -2.57 21.70
N VAL A 66 -5.52 -1.32 21.98
CA VAL A 66 -5.27 -0.67 23.27
C VAL A 66 -6.57 -0.65 24.06
N TYR A 67 -6.58 -1.39 25.16
CA TYR A 67 -7.73 -1.48 26.04
C TYR A 67 -7.62 -0.50 27.21
N SER A 68 -8.77 -0.19 27.79
CA SER A 68 -8.87 0.51 29.06
C SER A 68 -9.70 -0.32 30.04
N TYR A 69 -9.59 -0.01 31.32
CA TYR A 69 -10.54 -0.55 32.29
C TYR A 69 -11.93 -0.01 31.96
N PRO A 70 -12.98 -0.86 31.96
CA PRO A 70 -14.32 -0.43 31.59
C PRO A 70 -14.92 0.51 32.65
N ASP A 71 -15.92 1.28 32.21
CA ASP A 71 -16.72 2.20 33.02
C ASP A 71 -15.95 3.37 33.66
N LEU A 72 -14.85 3.82 33.02
CA LEU A 72 -14.10 4.99 33.43
C LEU A 72 -14.39 6.16 32.47
N MET A 73 -14.55 7.37 33.00
CA MET A 73 -14.81 8.57 32.20
C MET A 73 -13.56 9.02 31.46
N VAL A 74 -13.68 9.19 30.15
CA VAL A 74 -12.60 9.75 29.30
C VAL A 74 -12.54 11.27 29.48
N GLN A 75 -11.46 11.78 30.04
CA GLN A 75 -11.24 13.22 30.26
C GLN A 75 -10.65 13.94 29.08
N ALA A 76 -9.69 13.30 28.39
CA ALA A 76 -9.01 13.85 27.22
C ALA A 76 -8.54 12.74 26.30
N ILE A 77 -8.48 13.05 25.00
CA ILE A 77 -7.88 12.22 23.96
C ILE A 77 -6.79 13.06 23.32
N TYR A 78 -5.58 12.53 23.18
CA TYR A 78 -4.39 13.24 22.68
C TYR A 78 -4.05 12.90 21.24
N VAL A 79 -4.70 11.88 20.67
CA VAL A 79 -4.46 11.36 19.33
C VAL A 79 -5.76 11.26 18.55
N HIS A 80 -5.66 11.19 17.24
CA HIS A 80 -6.78 10.98 16.32
C HIS A 80 -6.42 9.86 15.32
N THR A 81 -7.39 9.35 14.60
CA THR A 81 -7.15 8.44 13.49
C THR A 81 -6.18 9.07 12.48
N GLY A 82 -5.15 8.33 12.09
CA GLY A 82 -4.05 8.81 11.25
C GLY A 82 -2.89 9.45 12.02
N SER A 83 -2.94 9.56 13.36
CA SER A 83 -1.80 9.99 14.16
C SER A 83 -0.74 8.89 14.23
N TYR A 84 0.52 9.24 13.97
CA TYR A 84 1.64 8.36 14.24
C TYR A 84 2.08 8.52 15.70
N VAL A 85 2.23 7.40 16.42
CA VAL A 85 2.61 7.38 17.82
C VAL A 85 3.82 6.49 18.05
N LYS A 86 4.64 6.88 19.02
CA LYS A 86 5.78 6.08 19.50
C LYS A 86 5.41 5.38 20.79
N LYS A 87 6.13 4.32 21.10
CA LYS A 87 6.04 3.68 22.42
C LYS A 87 6.29 4.70 23.54
N GLY A 88 5.30 4.84 24.45
CA GLY A 88 5.32 5.82 25.53
C GLY A 88 4.61 7.14 25.23
N ASP A 89 4.05 7.31 24.02
CA ASP A 89 3.21 8.47 23.72
C ASP A 89 1.85 8.39 24.40
N ARG A 90 1.31 9.55 24.79
CA ARG A 90 0.02 9.67 25.45
C ARG A 90 -1.10 9.46 24.45
N LEU A 91 -1.99 8.52 24.72
CA LEU A 91 -3.16 8.26 23.89
C LEU A 91 -4.39 8.95 24.44
N MET A 92 -4.71 8.72 25.71
CA MET A 92 -5.86 9.36 26.39
C MET A 92 -5.62 9.51 27.87
N LYS A 93 -6.48 10.32 28.51
CA LYS A 93 -6.56 10.45 29.96
C LYS A 93 -7.95 10.10 30.45
N ILE A 94 -8.02 9.26 31.46
CA ILE A 94 -9.25 8.91 32.17
C ILE A 94 -9.34 9.64 33.51
N GLY A 95 -10.57 9.80 34.02
CA GLY A 95 -10.83 10.42 35.31
C GLY A 95 -10.29 9.60 36.48
N THR A 96 -9.47 10.23 37.29
CA THR A 96 -8.85 9.56 38.47
C THR A 96 -9.78 9.49 39.69
N GLY A 97 -10.87 10.26 39.67
CA GLY A 97 -11.79 10.31 40.82
C GLY A 97 -12.47 8.98 41.17
N GLU A 98 -12.76 8.16 40.16
CA GLU A 98 -13.39 6.86 40.30
C GLU A 98 -12.37 5.73 40.53
N LEU A 99 -11.13 5.89 40.10
CA LEU A 99 -10.08 4.86 40.16
C LEU A 99 -9.85 4.33 41.59
N SER A 100 -9.75 5.23 42.57
CA SER A 100 -9.52 4.84 43.95
C SER A 100 -10.67 4.00 44.52
N SER A 101 -11.90 4.33 44.17
CA SER A 101 -13.09 3.60 44.59
C SER A 101 -13.12 2.21 43.97
N ILE A 102 -12.87 2.11 42.66
CA ILE A 102 -12.82 0.83 41.94
C ILE A 102 -11.68 -0.04 42.47
N TYR A 103 -10.49 0.53 42.67
CA TYR A 103 -9.35 -0.18 43.25
C TYR A 103 -9.67 -0.78 44.62
N LEU A 104 -10.30 -0.01 45.54
CA LEU A 104 -10.71 -0.50 46.85
C LEU A 104 -11.74 -1.61 46.74
N THR A 105 -12.73 -1.47 45.84
CA THR A 105 -13.75 -2.50 45.61
C THR A 105 -13.10 -3.81 45.12
N LYS A 106 -12.17 -3.75 44.17
CA LYS A 106 -11.45 -4.92 43.68
C LYS A 106 -10.55 -5.54 44.76
N LYS A 107 -9.95 -4.72 45.59
CA LYS A 107 -9.15 -5.22 46.74
C LYS A 107 -10.00 -5.97 47.78
N LEU A 108 -11.24 -5.53 48.01
CA LEU A 108 -12.19 -6.24 48.85
C LEU A 108 -12.66 -7.55 48.21
N GLU A 109 -12.97 -7.53 46.91
CA GLU A 109 -13.32 -8.72 46.14
C GLU A 109 -12.22 -9.79 46.23
N ARG A 110 -10.97 -9.40 45.99
CA ARG A 110 -9.80 -10.29 46.17
C ARG A 110 -9.72 -10.90 47.59
N LYS A 111 -9.97 -10.08 48.60
CA LYS A 111 -9.94 -10.55 49.99
C LYS A 111 -11.03 -11.62 50.20
N ASN A 112 -12.25 -11.37 49.76
CA ASN A 112 -13.35 -12.30 49.88
C ASN A 112 -13.08 -13.63 49.13
N LEU A 113 -12.54 -13.56 47.94
CA LEU A 113 -12.12 -14.73 47.15
C LEU A 113 -11.02 -15.54 47.87
N LYS A 114 -10.07 -14.87 48.52
CA LYS A 114 -9.05 -15.57 49.33
C LYS A 114 -9.60 -16.25 50.54
N GLU A 115 -10.63 -15.68 51.19
CA GLU A 115 -11.34 -16.33 52.27
C GLU A 115 -12.11 -17.55 51.76
N GLN A 116 -12.79 -17.48 50.61
CA GLN A 116 -13.47 -18.61 49.98
C GLN A 116 -12.50 -19.73 49.58
N TYR A 117 -11.31 -19.38 49.05
CA TYR A 117 -10.29 -20.34 48.67
C TYR A 117 -9.85 -21.27 49.80
N VAL A 118 -9.87 -20.77 51.06
CA VAL A 118 -9.50 -21.58 52.23
C VAL A 118 -10.49 -22.73 52.48
N TYR A 119 -11.77 -22.54 52.12
CA TYR A 119 -12.84 -23.50 52.34
C TYR A 119 -13.23 -24.31 51.09
N ALA A 120 -12.76 -23.89 49.91
CA ALA A 120 -13.08 -24.54 48.64
C ALA A 120 -12.29 -25.83 48.44
N TRP A 121 -12.89 -26.84 47.79
CA TRP A 121 -12.31 -28.13 47.50
C TRP A 121 -12.54 -28.55 46.04
N GLY A 122 -11.63 -29.34 45.48
CA GLY A 122 -11.77 -29.87 44.12
C GLY A 122 -11.89 -28.79 43.07
N ASP A 123 -12.86 -28.93 42.17
CA ASP A 123 -13.09 -28.03 41.04
C ASP A 123 -13.46 -26.61 41.46
N GLU A 124 -14.19 -26.49 42.59
CA GLU A 124 -14.54 -25.19 43.17
C GLU A 124 -13.28 -24.39 43.56
N ARG A 125 -12.27 -25.08 44.11
CA ARG A 125 -11.01 -24.44 44.49
C ARG A 125 -10.25 -23.90 43.25
N ALA A 126 -10.22 -24.67 42.16
CA ALA A 126 -9.61 -24.25 40.92
C ALA A 126 -10.32 -23.01 40.33
N LEU A 127 -11.64 -22.98 40.36
CA LEU A 127 -12.43 -21.83 39.89
C LEU A 127 -12.15 -20.57 40.74
N VAL A 128 -12.10 -20.70 42.09
CA VAL A 128 -11.78 -19.56 42.97
C VAL A 128 -10.34 -19.08 42.74
N GLU A 129 -9.39 -19.97 42.48
CA GLU A 129 -8.00 -19.60 42.14
C GLU A 129 -7.91 -18.82 40.83
N GLU A 130 -8.67 -19.23 39.81
CA GLU A 130 -8.74 -18.50 38.54
C GLU A 130 -9.34 -17.10 38.74
N ASN A 131 -10.43 -16.98 39.53
CA ASN A 131 -11.03 -15.69 39.86
C ASN A 131 -10.06 -14.76 40.63
N ILE A 132 -9.27 -15.29 41.56
CA ILE A 132 -8.23 -14.53 42.26
C ILE A 132 -7.19 -14.01 41.27
N ALA A 133 -6.73 -14.85 40.35
CA ALA A 133 -5.74 -14.46 39.32
C ALA A 133 -6.30 -13.36 38.41
N ASP A 134 -7.60 -13.43 38.10
CA ASP A 134 -8.24 -12.39 37.27
C ASP A 134 -8.32 -11.04 38.01
N VAL A 135 -8.79 -11.05 39.25
CA VAL A 135 -8.84 -9.85 40.12
C VAL A 135 -7.44 -9.27 40.33
N ASP A 136 -6.41 -10.12 40.47
CA ASP A 136 -5.01 -9.68 40.57
C ASP A 136 -4.53 -8.97 39.29
N ARG A 137 -4.88 -9.46 38.09
CA ARG A 137 -4.60 -8.77 36.83
C ARG A 137 -5.25 -7.39 36.77
N GLN A 138 -6.55 -7.32 37.16
CA GLN A 138 -7.29 -6.05 37.20
C GLN A 138 -6.68 -5.05 38.19
N LEU A 139 -6.29 -5.50 39.39
CA LEU A 139 -5.64 -4.66 40.39
C LEU A 139 -4.31 -4.09 39.90
N ASN A 140 -3.46 -4.93 39.27
CA ASN A 140 -2.20 -4.49 38.71
C ASN A 140 -2.38 -3.44 37.59
N TYR A 141 -3.44 -3.60 36.76
CA TYR A 141 -3.77 -2.62 35.73
C TYR A 141 -4.24 -1.29 36.34
N LEU A 142 -5.15 -1.33 37.35
CA LEU A 142 -5.63 -0.14 38.05
C LEU A 142 -4.51 0.57 38.82
N GLU A 143 -3.54 -0.16 39.37
CA GLU A 143 -2.37 0.41 40.01
C GLU A 143 -1.47 1.16 39.03
N LYS A 144 -1.21 0.59 37.83
CA LYS A 144 -0.51 1.28 36.75
C LYS A 144 -1.23 2.56 36.34
N LEU A 145 -2.57 2.49 36.15
CA LEU A 145 -3.36 3.67 35.80
C LEU A 145 -3.28 4.75 36.87
N THR A 146 -3.33 4.38 38.13
CA THR A 146 -3.22 5.34 39.25
C THR A 146 -1.85 5.99 39.28
N THR A 147 -0.77 5.20 39.11
CA THR A 147 0.60 5.69 39.05
C THR A 147 0.83 6.65 37.91
N ASN A 148 0.17 6.41 36.78
CA ASN A 148 0.23 7.23 35.57
C ASN A 148 -0.77 8.41 35.58
N GLU A 149 -1.38 8.73 36.71
CA GLU A 149 -2.39 9.80 36.84
C GLU A 149 -3.58 9.67 35.87
N GLY A 150 -3.95 8.44 35.55
CA GLY A 150 -5.02 8.10 34.60
C GLY A 150 -4.64 8.23 33.14
N VAL A 151 -3.36 8.45 32.81
CA VAL A 151 -2.91 8.53 31.42
C VAL A 151 -2.63 7.12 30.88
N ILE A 152 -3.19 6.83 29.72
CA ILE A 152 -2.93 5.61 28.96
C ILE A 152 -1.93 5.96 27.86
N TYR A 153 -0.89 5.17 27.78
CA TYR A 153 0.23 5.34 26.84
C TYR A 153 0.22 4.23 25.79
N SER A 154 0.81 4.52 24.63
CA SER A 154 1.06 3.48 23.63
C SER A 154 2.14 2.53 24.10
N GLU A 155 1.90 1.23 23.99
CA GLU A 155 2.91 0.19 24.27
C GLU A 155 3.73 -0.16 23.02
N VAL A 156 3.27 0.27 21.84
CA VAL A 156 3.85 0.01 20.52
C VAL A 156 4.05 1.30 19.75
N GLU A 157 4.87 1.23 18.71
CA GLU A 157 5.08 2.30 17.73
C GLU A 157 4.25 2.01 16.48
N GLY A 158 3.58 3.02 15.91
CA GLY A 158 2.76 2.83 14.72
C GLY A 158 1.73 3.91 14.48
N LEU A 159 0.81 3.64 13.56
CA LEU A 159 -0.28 4.53 13.16
C LEU A 159 -1.57 4.17 13.90
N ILE A 160 -2.25 5.18 14.46
CA ILE A 160 -3.61 4.99 14.99
C ILE A 160 -4.58 4.76 13.83
N SER A 161 -5.04 3.53 13.68
CA SER A 161 -6.00 3.17 12.63
C SER A 161 -7.44 3.46 13.05
N GLU A 162 -7.77 3.28 14.32
CA GLU A 162 -9.11 3.50 14.85
C GLU A 162 -9.08 4.14 16.23
N VAL A 163 -10.01 5.07 16.45
CA VAL A 163 -10.33 5.65 17.77
C VAL A 163 -11.81 5.37 18.03
N ARG A 164 -12.10 4.60 19.09
CA ARG A 164 -13.46 4.12 19.40
C ARG A 164 -14.03 4.74 20.68
N VAL A 165 -13.42 5.78 21.18
CA VAL A 165 -13.83 6.51 22.39
C VAL A 165 -13.93 8.00 22.11
N ASP A 166 -14.80 8.66 22.85
CA ASP A 166 -15.00 10.11 22.81
C ASP A 166 -14.73 10.76 24.16
N VAL A 167 -14.32 12.03 24.16
CA VAL A 167 -14.18 12.78 25.40
C VAL A 167 -15.53 12.95 26.08
N GLY A 168 -15.60 12.58 27.36
CA GLY A 168 -16.82 12.58 28.15
C GLY A 168 -17.62 11.26 28.08
N SER A 169 -17.25 10.33 27.22
CA SER A 169 -17.82 8.97 27.21
C SER A 169 -17.21 8.10 28.33
N ARG A 170 -17.80 6.94 28.56
CA ARG A 170 -17.23 5.91 29.41
C ARG A 170 -16.53 4.85 28.55
N THR A 171 -15.41 4.35 29.05
CA THR A 171 -14.70 3.24 28.45
C THR A 171 -15.50 1.95 28.52
N THR A 172 -15.32 1.06 27.57
CA THR A 172 -15.97 -0.25 27.47
C THR A 172 -14.93 -1.38 27.54
N GLU A 173 -15.37 -2.61 27.42
CA GLU A 173 -14.49 -3.78 27.28
C GLU A 173 -13.83 -3.87 25.91
N GLU A 174 -14.30 -3.08 24.94
CA GLU A 174 -13.69 -3.01 23.62
C GLU A 174 -12.41 -2.18 23.64
N ALA A 175 -11.56 -2.41 22.65
CA ALA A 175 -10.35 -1.61 22.47
C ALA A 175 -10.71 -0.13 22.22
N ALA A 176 -10.15 0.75 23.03
CA ALA A 176 -10.31 2.20 22.87
C ALA A 176 -9.62 2.72 21.62
N PHE A 177 -8.48 2.13 21.26
CA PHE A 177 -7.69 2.44 20.08
C PHE A 177 -7.23 1.15 19.42
N VAL A 178 -6.97 1.24 18.12
CA VAL A 178 -6.23 0.22 17.37
C VAL A 178 -5.01 0.89 16.73
N VAL A 179 -3.83 0.38 17.04
CA VAL A 179 -2.57 0.84 16.49
C VAL A 179 -2.12 -0.18 15.45
N MET A 180 -1.85 0.27 14.23
CA MET A 180 -1.11 -0.53 13.25
C MET A 180 0.36 -0.40 13.56
N GLU A 181 0.97 -1.49 14.02
CA GLU A 181 2.37 -1.49 14.45
C GLU A 181 3.32 -1.23 13.29
N SER A 182 4.37 -0.45 13.54
CA SER A 182 5.51 -0.35 12.63
C SER A 182 6.33 -1.64 12.68
N SER A 183 6.81 -2.06 11.52
CA SER A 183 7.63 -3.26 11.34
C SER A 183 8.94 -2.93 10.65
N ASP A 184 9.94 -3.81 10.80
CA ASP A 184 11.21 -3.71 10.08
C ASP A 184 11.02 -3.96 8.57
N GLU A 185 9.97 -4.69 8.20
CA GLU A 185 9.58 -4.97 6.83
C GLU A 185 8.05 -4.86 6.69
N TYR A 186 7.62 -4.33 5.56
CA TYR A 186 6.21 -4.25 5.21
C TYR A 186 5.93 -5.03 3.94
N THR A 187 4.83 -5.76 3.93
CA THR A 187 4.29 -6.38 2.73
C THR A 187 3.36 -5.41 2.03
N VAL A 188 3.72 -4.99 0.82
CA VAL A 188 2.87 -4.15 -0.03
C VAL A 188 2.00 -5.05 -0.88
N ARG A 189 0.67 -4.93 -0.76
CA ARG A 189 -0.32 -5.71 -1.50
C ARG A 189 -0.91 -4.86 -2.61
N ILE A 190 -0.58 -5.21 -3.84
CA ILE A 190 -0.97 -4.48 -5.05
C ILE A 190 -2.13 -5.23 -5.71
N PRO A 191 -3.34 -4.66 -5.71
CA PRO A 191 -4.47 -5.29 -6.36
C PRO A 191 -4.33 -5.25 -7.89
N VAL A 192 -4.51 -6.39 -8.55
CA VAL A 192 -4.39 -6.51 -10.00
C VAL A 192 -5.57 -7.28 -10.60
N THR A 193 -5.92 -6.95 -11.83
CA THR A 193 -6.96 -7.66 -12.55
C THR A 193 -6.50 -9.04 -13.02
N SER A 194 -7.44 -9.92 -13.36
CA SER A 194 -7.13 -11.25 -13.91
C SER A 194 -6.39 -11.20 -15.24
N GLU A 195 -6.52 -10.10 -15.99
CA GLU A 195 -5.77 -9.89 -17.23
C GLU A 195 -4.31 -9.52 -16.93
N GLN A 196 -4.08 -8.59 -16.01
CA GLN A 196 -2.74 -8.15 -15.57
C GLN A 196 -1.95 -9.31 -14.94
N LYS A 197 -2.59 -10.10 -14.07
CA LYS A 197 -1.98 -11.26 -13.43
C LYS A 197 -1.30 -12.24 -14.40
N ARG A 198 -1.80 -12.35 -15.64
CA ARG A 198 -1.25 -13.29 -16.65
C ARG A 198 0.17 -12.94 -17.08
N TYR A 199 0.58 -11.72 -16.85
CA TYR A 199 1.87 -11.19 -17.30
C TYR A 199 2.82 -10.90 -16.14
N ILE A 200 2.38 -11.10 -14.90
CA ILE A 200 3.16 -10.83 -13.68
C ILE A 200 3.57 -12.17 -13.08
N GLU A 201 4.87 -12.35 -12.89
CA GLU A 201 5.47 -13.54 -12.28
C GLU A 201 6.29 -13.16 -11.05
N LYS A 202 6.50 -14.14 -10.18
CA LYS A 202 7.40 -13.98 -9.04
C LYS A 202 8.82 -13.67 -9.52
N GLY A 203 9.42 -12.61 -9.01
CA GLY A 203 10.74 -12.11 -9.37
C GLY A 203 10.72 -10.98 -10.39
N ASP A 204 9.53 -10.58 -10.90
CA ASP A 204 9.41 -9.38 -11.72
C ASP A 204 9.75 -8.15 -10.90
N LYS A 205 10.26 -7.13 -11.57
CA LYS A 205 10.66 -5.88 -10.93
C LYS A 205 9.44 -5.04 -10.60
N VAL A 206 9.44 -4.49 -9.40
CA VAL A 206 8.45 -3.52 -8.93
C VAL A 206 9.16 -2.25 -8.54
N ILE A 207 8.67 -1.11 -9.01
CA ILE A 207 9.14 0.20 -8.59
C ILE A 207 8.07 0.82 -7.70
N LEU A 208 8.41 1.04 -6.44
CA LEU A 208 7.54 1.69 -5.48
C LEU A 208 7.92 3.17 -5.38
N HIS A 209 7.01 4.05 -5.75
CA HIS A 209 7.18 5.49 -5.61
C HIS A 209 6.53 5.95 -4.32
N ILE A 210 7.34 6.39 -3.37
CA ILE A 210 6.92 6.78 -2.02
C ILE A 210 7.36 8.22 -1.82
N ASN A 211 6.41 9.15 -1.74
CA ASN A 211 6.70 10.57 -1.73
C ASN A 211 7.60 10.95 -2.93
N ASP A 212 8.81 11.44 -2.69
CA ASP A 212 9.77 11.82 -3.72
C ASP A 212 10.86 10.76 -3.98
N THR A 213 10.70 9.55 -3.42
CA THR A 213 11.72 8.49 -3.50
C THR A 213 11.17 7.27 -4.25
N SER A 214 12.00 6.65 -5.09
CA SER A 214 11.66 5.40 -5.78
C SER A 214 12.50 4.26 -5.22
N VAL A 215 11.83 3.19 -4.82
CA VAL A 215 12.43 1.97 -4.28
C VAL A 215 12.20 0.83 -5.24
N ASN A 216 13.28 0.16 -5.64
CA ASN A 216 13.19 -1.03 -6.49
C ASN A 216 13.08 -2.28 -5.61
N THR A 217 12.09 -3.10 -5.89
CA THR A 217 11.85 -4.37 -5.22
C THR A 217 11.43 -5.41 -6.26
N GLU A 218 11.08 -6.61 -5.81
CA GLU A 218 10.65 -7.71 -6.68
C GLU A 218 9.34 -8.31 -6.19
N VAL A 219 8.57 -8.86 -7.11
CA VAL A 219 7.35 -9.62 -6.79
C VAL A 219 7.72 -10.84 -5.97
N THR A 220 7.20 -10.92 -4.74
CA THR A 220 7.40 -12.06 -3.83
C THR A 220 6.35 -13.14 -4.00
N ALA A 221 5.10 -12.74 -4.27
CA ALA A 221 3.98 -13.66 -4.49
C ALA A 221 2.92 -13.07 -5.41
N VAL A 222 2.20 -13.95 -6.12
CA VAL A 222 1.02 -13.61 -6.94
C VAL A 222 -0.06 -14.65 -6.67
N TYR A 223 -1.21 -14.22 -6.15
CA TYR A 223 -2.31 -15.12 -5.80
C TYR A 223 -3.68 -14.52 -6.10
N SER A 224 -4.72 -15.33 -5.97
CA SER A 224 -6.11 -14.87 -6.09
C SER A 224 -6.68 -14.60 -4.71
N ASP A 225 -7.29 -13.44 -4.56
CA ASP A 225 -8.00 -13.02 -3.35
C ASP A 225 -9.44 -12.69 -3.68
N THR A 226 -10.36 -13.47 -3.13
CA THR A 226 -11.81 -13.31 -3.37
C THR A 226 -12.41 -12.16 -2.56
N THR A 227 -11.68 -11.60 -1.60
CA THR A 227 -12.12 -10.46 -0.78
C THR A 227 -11.87 -9.12 -1.48
N ASN A 228 -11.01 -9.11 -2.50
CA ASN A 228 -10.66 -7.92 -3.28
C ASN A 228 -11.56 -7.83 -4.53
N GLU A 229 -12.06 -6.63 -4.84
CA GLU A 229 -12.87 -6.36 -6.03
C GLU A 229 -12.15 -6.71 -7.34
N GLN A 230 -10.83 -6.60 -7.39
CA GLN A 230 -10.01 -6.96 -8.54
C GLN A 230 -9.67 -8.45 -8.60
N GLY A 231 -9.88 -9.19 -7.51
CA GLY A 231 -9.81 -10.65 -7.44
C GLY A 231 -8.41 -11.25 -7.41
N ASN A 232 -7.33 -10.46 -7.50
CA ASN A 232 -5.96 -10.94 -7.44
C ASN A 232 -5.05 -9.91 -6.77
N ILE A 233 -3.99 -10.42 -6.13
CA ILE A 233 -2.99 -9.62 -5.41
C ILE A 233 -1.59 -10.00 -5.88
N VAL A 234 -0.76 -9.00 -6.07
CA VAL A 234 0.69 -9.09 -6.19
C VAL A 234 1.29 -8.58 -4.89
N GLU A 235 2.15 -9.36 -4.28
CA GLU A 235 2.87 -8.96 -3.07
C GLU A 235 4.32 -8.63 -3.37
N THR A 236 4.80 -7.59 -2.73
CA THR A 236 6.21 -7.22 -2.66
C THR A 236 6.56 -6.79 -1.23
N VAL A 237 7.85 -6.80 -0.89
CA VAL A 237 8.33 -6.44 0.45
C VAL A 237 9.19 -5.18 0.35
N ILE A 238 9.01 -4.29 1.30
CA ILE A 238 9.82 -3.08 1.46
C ILE A 238 10.34 -2.98 2.89
N LEU A 239 11.56 -2.45 3.05
CA LEU A 239 12.17 -2.23 4.37
C LEU A 239 11.47 -1.08 5.10
N GLY A 240 11.19 -1.28 6.37
CA GLY A 240 10.51 -0.32 7.24
C GLY A 240 11.27 0.99 7.47
N GLU A 241 12.59 0.99 7.28
CA GLU A 241 13.40 2.21 7.35
C GLU A 241 13.06 3.23 6.24
N MET A 242 12.44 2.77 5.13
CA MET A 242 12.15 3.59 3.95
C MET A 242 10.73 4.17 3.97
N VAL A 243 9.84 3.65 4.81
CA VAL A 243 8.41 3.95 4.79
C VAL A 243 7.80 3.92 6.18
N ASN A 244 6.65 4.56 6.31
CA ASN A 244 5.82 4.46 7.51
C ASN A 244 4.49 3.81 7.17
N VAL A 245 3.88 3.19 8.16
CA VAL A 245 2.49 2.69 8.05
C VAL A 245 1.58 3.86 7.70
N GLY A 246 0.73 3.66 6.70
CA GLY A 246 -0.20 4.67 6.20
C GLY A 246 0.35 5.55 5.08
N ASP A 247 1.63 5.41 4.70
CA ASP A 247 2.15 6.07 3.51
C ASP A 247 1.44 5.56 2.25
N SER A 248 1.13 6.48 1.33
CA SER A 248 0.62 6.14 0.00
C SER A 248 1.77 5.82 -0.92
N VAL A 249 1.66 4.72 -1.63
CA VAL A 249 2.69 4.21 -2.54
C VAL A 249 2.08 4.01 -3.92
N LEU A 250 2.70 4.60 -4.92
CA LEU A 250 2.40 4.28 -6.31
C LEU A 250 3.29 3.12 -6.72
N ALA A 251 2.68 1.97 -6.97
CA ALA A 251 3.39 0.76 -7.42
C ALA A 251 3.34 0.68 -8.95
N ASP A 252 4.50 0.46 -9.56
CA ASP A 252 4.70 0.24 -11.00
C ASP A 252 5.38 -1.12 -11.19
N ILE A 253 4.70 -2.03 -11.94
CA ILE A 253 5.12 -3.42 -12.18
C ILE A 253 5.29 -3.67 -13.66
#